data_590d029b174a4f81a8000d89bf917d28
#
_entry.id   590d029b174a4f81a8000d89bf917d28
#
_cell.length_a   1.000
_cell.length_b   1.000
_cell.length_c   1.000
_cell.angle_alpha   90.00
_cell.angle_beta   90.00
_cell.angle_gamma   90.00
#
_symmetry.space_group_name_H-M   'P 1'
#
loop_
_entity.id
_entity.type
_entity.pdbx_description
1 polymer ?
#
loop_
_entity_poly.entity_id
_entity_poly.type
_entity_poly.pdbx_seq_one_letter_code
_entity_poly.pdbx_strand_id
1 'polypeptide(L)'
;MKLWLSGVAGAGRFAEVDPEDFVTLSRHKWFLRNTYAVAVIDGVSVRMHRFVMHEDDPRIVIDHANRDRLDNRTSNLRRMTLTENANNRIDNVRVEAFGETLTISEWSRDPRCGVSYDTLHKRIYRGYPPEVSILATEEL
;
A
#
# COMPACT_ATOMS: atom_id res chain seq x y z
N MET A 1 16.65 -10.59 -9.53
CA MET A 1 17.50 -10.09 -10.60
C MET A 1 17.40 -8.58 -10.66
N LYS A 2 18.50 -7.89 -10.74
CA LYS A 2 18.52 -6.43 -10.75
C LYS A 2 18.31 -5.88 -12.14
N LEU A 3 17.32 -4.98 -12.29
CA LEU A 3 17.09 -4.23 -13.51
C LEU A 3 17.38 -2.76 -13.24
N TRP A 4 18.46 -2.25 -13.83
CA TRP A 4 18.92 -0.89 -13.57
C TRP A 4 18.01 0.13 -14.23
N LEU A 5 17.68 1.20 -13.47
CA LEU A 5 16.81 2.26 -13.93
C LEU A 5 17.57 3.29 -14.76
N SER A 6 16.87 3.89 -15.72
CA SER A 6 17.42 4.92 -16.61
C SER A 6 17.13 6.31 -16.05
N GLY A 7 17.81 7.33 -16.61
CA GLY A 7 17.60 8.72 -16.26
C GLY A 7 18.32 9.16 -14.99
N VAL A 8 18.30 10.46 -14.72
CA VAL A 8 19.02 11.06 -13.59
C VAL A 8 18.48 10.60 -12.26
N ALA A 9 17.17 10.58 -12.11
CA ALA A 9 16.51 10.15 -10.85
C ALA A 9 16.73 8.68 -10.53
N GLY A 10 16.91 7.84 -11.58
CA GLY A 10 17.16 6.41 -11.41
C GLY A 10 18.63 6.03 -11.36
N ALA A 11 19.55 6.97 -11.48
CA ALA A 11 20.98 6.69 -11.54
C ALA A 11 21.45 5.97 -10.27
N GLY A 12 22.08 4.78 -10.46
CA GLY A 12 22.52 3.95 -9.34
C GLY A 12 21.42 3.18 -8.62
N ARG A 13 20.20 3.22 -9.12
CA ARG A 13 19.04 2.50 -8.55
C ARG A 13 18.58 1.40 -9.48
N PHE A 14 17.95 0.38 -8.89
CA PHE A 14 17.48 -0.77 -9.66
C PHE A 14 16.15 -1.26 -9.10
N ALA A 15 15.39 -1.97 -9.96
CA ALA A 15 14.22 -2.73 -9.55
C ALA A 15 14.61 -4.21 -9.40
N GLU A 16 14.08 -4.88 -8.38
CA GLU A 16 14.18 -6.33 -8.26
C GLU A 16 13.06 -6.98 -9.06
N VAL A 17 13.41 -7.93 -9.92
CA VAL A 17 12.46 -8.65 -10.77
C VAL A 17 12.80 -10.12 -10.80
N ASP A 18 11.82 -10.95 -11.17
CA ASP A 18 12.05 -12.37 -11.38
C ASP A 18 12.89 -12.57 -12.66
N PRO A 19 13.78 -13.57 -12.70
CA PRO A 19 14.57 -13.85 -13.90
C PRO A 19 13.73 -14.07 -15.15
N GLU A 20 12.56 -14.69 -15.02
CA GLU A 20 11.63 -14.94 -16.11
C GLU A 20 11.01 -13.67 -16.71
N ASP A 21 10.92 -12.58 -15.91
CA ASP A 21 10.39 -11.30 -16.38
C ASP A 21 11.49 -10.38 -16.93
N PHE A 22 12.72 -10.64 -16.59
CA PHE A 22 13.86 -9.75 -16.91
C PHE A 22 13.99 -9.47 -18.41
N VAL A 23 13.89 -10.49 -19.24
CA VAL A 23 14.07 -10.35 -20.70
C VAL A 23 13.01 -9.44 -21.30
N THR A 24 11.75 -9.64 -20.91
CA THR A 24 10.62 -8.83 -21.40
C THR A 24 10.74 -7.39 -20.90
N LEU A 25 11.05 -7.22 -19.63
CA LEU A 25 11.19 -5.89 -19.02
C LEU A 25 12.37 -5.11 -19.63
N SER A 26 13.50 -5.78 -19.90
CA SER A 26 14.70 -5.11 -20.44
C SER A 26 14.54 -4.63 -21.87
N ARG A 27 13.45 -4.96 -22.55
CA ARG A 27 13.10 -4.39 -23.87
C ARG A 27 12.66 -2.94 -23.80
N HIS A 28 12.38 -2.42 -22.60
CA HIS A 28 11.92 -1.07 -22.36
C HIS A 28 12.89 -0.35 -21.44
N LYS A 29 12.85 0.99 -21.48
CA LYS A 29 13.60 1.84 -20.55
C LYS A 29 12.71 2.19 -19.37
N TRP A 30 13.16 1.85 -18.17
CA TRP A 30 12.44 2.10 -16.94
C TRP A 30 13.07 3.26 -16.17
N PHE A 31 12.24 4.22 -15.78
CA PHE A 31 12.66 5.43 -15.08
C PHE A 31 12.05 5.44 -13.67
N LEU A 32 12.70 6.14 -12.76
CA LEU A 32 12.15 6.35 -11.42
C LEU A 32 11.21 7.56 -11.43
N ARG A 33 9.94 7.34 -11.05
CA ARG A 33 8.95 8.40 -10.89
C ARG A 33 8.12 8.13 -9.65
N ASN A 34 8.12 9.06 -8.69
CA ASN A 34 7.40 8.92 -7.42
C ASN A 34 7.71 7.59 -6.72
N THR A 35 8.98 7.18 -6.70
CA THR A 35 9.50 5.93 -6.12
C THR A 35 9.06 4.65 -6.85
N TYR A 36 8.33 4.76 -7.97
CA TYR A 36 7.98 3.63 -8.82
C TYR A 36 8.89 3.55 -10.06
N ALA A 37 9.08 2.35 -10.58
CA ALA A 37 9.68 2.14 -11.89
C ALA A 37 8.57 2.30 -12.96
N VAL A 38 8.78 3.21 -13.90
CA VAL A 38 7.80 3.58 -14.93
C VAL A 38 8.47 3.57 -16.30
N ALA A 39 7.78 3.05 -17.31
CA ALA A 39 8.18 3.11 -18.71
C ALA A 39 7.08 3.71 -19.55
N VAL A 40 7.44 4.30 -20.70
CA VAL A 40 6.48 4.71 -21.71
C VAL A 40 6.47 3.64 -22.80
N ILE A 41 5.34 2.96 -22.96
CA ILE A 41 5.16 1.87 -23.94
C ILE A 41 3.99 2.25 -24.84
N ASP A 42 4.26 2.33 -26.13
CA ASP A 42 3.25 2.76 -27.12
C ASP A 42 2.56 4.08 -26.75
N GLY A 43 3.34 5.03 -26.24
CA GLY A 43 2.84 6.34 -25.84
C GLY A 43 2.10 6.39 -24.50
N VAL A 44 2.02 5.27 -23.79
CA VAL A 44 1.32 5.17 -22.51
C VAL A 44 2.31 4.94 -21.38
N SER A 45 2.16 5.70 -20.29
CA SER A 45 2.97 5.53 -19.08
C SER A 45 2.50 4.28 -18.33
N VAL A 46 3.41 3.34 -18.09
CA VAL A 46 3.13 2.05 -17.46
C VAL A 46 4.03 1.85 -16.25
N ARG A 47 3.44 1.49 -15.13
CA ARG A 47 4.19 1.13 -13.93
C ARG A 47 4.63 -0.33 -14.00
N MET A 48 5.88 -0.61 -13.60
CA MET A 48 6.47 -1.94 -13.71
C MET A 48 5.68 -3.02 -12.98
N HIS A 49 5.20 -2.75 -11.77
CA HIS A 49 4.46 -3.74 -10.99
C HIS A 49 3.15 -4.15 -11.67
N ARG A 50 2.47 -3.21 -12.33
CA ARG A 50 1.26 -3.54 -13.10
C ARG A 50 1.59 -4.29 -14.38
N PHE A 51 2.69 -3.94 -15.02
CA PHE A 51 3.18 -4.63 -16.22
C PHE A 51 3.51 -6.10 -15.92
N VAL A 52 4.26 -6.35 -14.84
CA VAL A 52 4.66 -7.70 -14.41
C VAL A 52 3.43 -8.56 -14.09
N MET A 53 2.43 -7.99 -13.45
CA MET A 53 1.20 -8.69 -13.06
C MET A 53 0.16 -8.74 -14.17
N HIS A 54 0.42 -8.13 -15.31
CA HIS A 54 -0.52 -8.03 -16.44
C HIS A 54 -1.88 -7.45 -16.02
N GLU A 55 -1.84 -6.43 -15.14
CA GLU A 55 -3.05 -5.84 -14.58
C GLU A 55 -3.34 -4.48 -15.22
N ASP A 56 -4.45 -4.37 -15.91
CA ASP A 56 -4.93 -3.15 -16.55
C ASP A 56 -6.25 -2.62 -15.98
N ASP A 57 -6.87 -3.34 -15.05
CA ASP A 57 -8.10 -2.88 -14.39
C ASP A 57 -7.77 -1.84 -13.32
N PRO A 58 -8.24 -0.57 -13.49
CA PRO A 58 -7.94 0.50 -12.55
C PRO A 58 -8.57 0.30 -11.16
N ARG A 59 -9.56 -0.60 -11.03
CA ARG A 59 -10.19 -0.94 -9.76
C ARG A 59 -9.33 -1.88 -8.91
N ILE A 60 -8.35 -2.55 -9.53
CA ILE A 60 -7.44 -3.46 -8.85
C ILE A 60 -6.13 -2.74 -8.58
N VAL A 61 -5.69 -2.78 -7.33
CA VAL A 61 -4.41 -2.21 -6.90
C VAL A 61 -3.40 -3.35 -6.76
N ILE A 62 -2.18 -3.12 -7.23
CA ILE A 62 -1.06 -4.01 -6.99
C ILE A 62 -0.25 -3.44 -5.83
N ASP A 63 -0.21 -4.17 -4.72
CA ASP A 63 0.49 -3.76 -3.51
C ASP A 63 1.83 -4.49 -3.38
N HIS A 64 2.84 -3.80 -2.83
CA HIS A 64 4.15 -4.37 -2.52
C HIS A 64 4.14 -4.85 -1.07
N ALA A 65 4.22 -6.17 -0.85
CA ALA A 65 4.09 -6.78 0.46
C ALA A 65 5.12 -6.23 1.46
N ASN A 66 6.36 -6.03 1.03
CA ASN A 66 7.44 -5.46 1.85
C ASN A 66 7.51 -3.94 1.81
N ARG A 67 6.57 -3.27 1.13
CA ARG A 67 6.49 -1.81 0.95
C ARG A 67 7.65 -1.20 0.15
N ASP A 68 8.49 -2.01 -0.46
CA ASP A 68 9.52 -1.56 -1.40
C ASP A 68 8.93 -1.51 -2.81
N ARG A 69 8.70 -0.32 -3.32
CA ARG A 69 8.06 -0.10 -4.63
C ARG A 69 8.94 -0.48 -5.82
N LEU A 70 10.20 -0.76 -5.57
CA LEU A 70 11.14 -1.26 -6.60
C LEU A 70 11.34 -2.78 -6.53
N ASP A 71 10.77 -3.46 -5.54
CA ASP A 71 10.78 -4.92 -5.47
C ASP A 71 9.57 -5.47 -6.20
N ASN A 72 9.74 -5.71 -7.50
CA ASN A 72 8.67 -6.16 -8.41
C ASN A 72 8.76 -7.65 -8.73
N ARG A 73 9.30 -8.43 -7.80
CA ARG A 73 9.21 -9.89 -7.86
C ARG A 73 7.75 -10.29 -7.63
N THR A 74 7.25 -11.25 -8.37
CA THR A 74 5.84 -11.67 -8.26
C THR A 74 5.49 -12.16 -6.86
N SER A 75 6.44 -12.76 -6.14
CA SER A 75 6.25 -13.18 -4.74
C SER A 75 5.99 -12.02 -3.79
N ASN A 76 6.37 -10.80 -4.16
CA ASN A 76 6.19 -9.58 -3.37
C ASN A 76 4.96 -8.77 -3.78
N LEU A 77 4.31 -9.12 -4.89
CA LEU A 77 3.19 -8.36 -5.44
C LEU A 77 1.86 -9.02 -5.12
N ARG A 78 0.88 -8.22 -4.70
CA ARG A 78 -0.46 -8.70 -4.33
C ARG A 78 -1.52 -7.88 -5.04
N ARG A 79 -2.54 -8.57 -5.59
CA ARG A 79 -3.73 -7.90 -6.11
C ARG A 79 -4.70 -7.63 -4.98
N MET A 80 -5.21 -6.41 -4.91
CA MET A 80 -6.14 -5.99 -3.87
C MET A 80 -7.22 -5.08 -4.46
N THR A 81 -8.41 -5.12 -3.88
CA THR A 81 -9.41 -4.08 -4.12
C THR A 81 -8.96 -2.77 -3.47
N LEU A 82 -9.57 -1.66 -3.87
CA LEU A 82 -9.26 -0.36 -3.25
C LEU A 82 -9.54 -0.38 -1.74
N THR A 83 -10.59 -1.05 -1.30
CA THR A 83 -10.93 -1.18 0.12
C THR A 83 -9.88 -1.98 0.88
N GLU A 84 -9.47 -3.14 0.34
CA GLU A 84 -8.43 -3.97 0.96
C GLU A 84 -7.10 -3.21 1.07
N ASN A 85 -6.72 -2.49 0.02
CA ASN A 85 -5.49 -1.69 0.02
C ASN A 85 -5.53 -0.59 1.08
N ALA A 86 -6.66 0.09 1.23
CA ALA A 86 -6.83 1.12 2.25
C ALA A 86 -6.65 0.55 3.66
N ASN A 87 -7.20 -0.65 3.92
CA ASN A 87 -7.08 -1.32 5.21
C ASN A 87 -5.65 -1.80 5.51
N ASN A 88 -4.82 -1.99 4.48
CA ASN A 88 -3.43 -2.45 4.63
C ASN A 88 -2.40 -1.33 4.54
N ARG A 89 -2.83 -0.06 4.47
CA ARG A 89 -1.90 1.06 4.44
C ARG A 89 -1.14 1.17 5.76
N ILE A 90 0.11 1.62 5.68
CA ILE A 90 0.99 1.72 6.85
C ILE A 90 0.47 2.70 7.90
N ASP A 91 -0.31 3.70 7.49
CA ASP A 91 -0.92 4.69 8.37
C ASP A 91 -2.21 4.22 9.03
N ASN A 92 -2.69 3.02 8.69
CA ASN A 92 -3.84 2.40 9.35
C ASN A 92 -3.39 1.74 10.66
N VAL A 93 -3.54 2.46 11.76
CA VAL A 93 -3.20 1.98 13.08
C VAL A 93 -4.18 0.90 13.52
N ARG A 94 -3.65 -0.22 14.02
CA ARG A 94 -4.47 -1.28 14.61
C ARG A 94 -4.55 -1.10 16.12
N VAL A 95 -5.74 -1.21 16.64
CA VAL A 95 -6.05 -0.98 18.05
C VAL A 95 -6.60 -2.24 18.67
N GLU A 96 -5.99 -2.71 19.75
CA GLU A 96 -6.47 -3.86 20.51
C GLU A 96 -7.44 -3.37 21.60
N ALA A 97 -8.67 -3.88 21.57
CA ALA A 97 -9.67 -3.60 22.58
C ALA A 97 -10.64 -4.76 22.65
N PHE A 98 -11.19 -5.04 23.85
CA PHE A 98 -12.17 -6.10 24.05
C PHE A 98 -11.73 -7.48 23.52
N GLY A 99 -10.43 -7.75 23.53
CA GLY A 99 -9.86 -9.00 23.04
C GLY A 99 -9.74 -9.11 21.52
N GLU A 100 -9.98 -8.04 20.78
CA GLU A 100 -9.91 -8.01 19.32
C GLU A 100 -8.96 -6.92 18.86
N THR A 101 -8.29 -7.14 17.71
CA THR A 101 -7.41 -6.15 17.09
C THR A 101 -7.98 -5.72 15.76
N LEU A 102 -8.41 -4.47 15.66
CA LEU A 102 -9.03 -3.89 14.47
C LEU A 102 -8.39 -2.53 14.17
N THR A 103 -8.55 -2.06 12.93
CA THR A 103 -8.15 -0.70 12.57
C THR A 103 -9.13 0.31 13.21
N ILE A 104 -8.72 1.58 13.27
CA ILE A 104 -9.60 2.65 13.77
C ILE A 104 -10.88 2.72 12.92
N SER A 105 -10.77 2.57 11.62
CA SER A 105 -11.92 2.55 10.70
C SER A 105 -12.89 1.41 11.03
N GLU A 106 -12.36 0.21 11.27
CA GLU A 106 -13.16 -0.96 11.63
C GLU A 106 -13.84 -0.76 12.99
N TRP A 107 -13.12 -0.22 13.99
CA TRP A 107 -13.71 0.08 15.29
C TRP A 107 -14.81 1.13 15.21
N SER A 108 -14.66 2.14 14.34
CA SER A 108 -15.69 3.18 14.17
C SER A 108 -17.01 2.64 13.65
N ARG A 109 -16.97 1.50 12.96
CA ARG A 109 -18.17 0.82 12.43
C ARG A 109 -18.68 -0.30 13.34
N ASP A 110 -17.96 -0.62 14.40
CA ASP A 110 -18.35 -1.64 15.36
C ASP A 110 -19.57 -1.18 16.16
N PRO A 111 -20.57 -2.06 16.44
CA PRO A 111 -21.74 -1.69 17.24
C PRO A 111 -21.42 -1.17 18.64
N ARG A 112 -20.28 -1.53 19.20
CA ARG A 112 -19.83 -1.04 20.51
C ARG A 112 -19.32 0.39 20.46
N CYS A 113 -18.98 0.89 19.27
CA CYS A 113 -18.44 2.24 19.13
C CYS A 113 -19.56 3.27 19.20
N GLY A 114 -19.48 4.15 20.17
CA GLY A 114 -20.47 5.21 20.38
C GLY A 114 -20.02 6.58 19.91
N VAL A 115 -18.88 6.67 19.21
CA VAL A 115 -18.32 7.93 18.74
C VAL A 115 -18.03 7.87 17.24
N SER A 116 -17.86 9.04 16.61
CA SER A 116 -17.50 9.11 15.19
C SER A 116 -16.05 8.68 14.95
N TYR A 117 -15.73 8.37 13.70
CA TYR A 117 -14.35 8.07 13.31
C TYR A 117 -13.37 9.17 13.73
N ASP A 118 -13.72 10.43 13.48
CA ASP A 118 -12.86 11.56 13.82
C ASP A 118 -12.58 11.65 15.32
N THR A 119 -13.62 11.47 16.14
CA THR A 119 -13.49 11.49 17.60
C THR A 119 -12.64 10.33 18.08
N LEU A 120 -12.88 9.11 17.57
CA LEU A 120 -12.11 7.93 17.92
C LEU A 120 -10.64 8.09 17.53
N HIS A 121 -10.36 8.56 16.32
CA HIS A 121 -9.01 8.81 15.82
C HIS A 121 -8.26 9.79 16.74
N LYS A 122 -8.89 10.91 17.11
CA LYS A 122 -8.28 11.90 18.00
C LYS A 122 -7.97 11.32 19.38
N ARG A 123 -8.89 10.54 19.95
CA ARG A 123 -8.70 9.92 21.27
C ARG A 123 -7.54 8.93 21.28
N ILE A 124 -7.47 8.07 20.26
CA ILE A 124 -6.38 7.09 20.11
C ILE A 124 -5.02 7.80 20.00
N TYR A 125 -4.94 8.82 19.16
CA TYR A 125 -3.68 9.56 18.97
C TYR A 125 -3.27 10.42 20.17
N ARG A 126 -4.23 10.76 21.04
CA ARG A 126 -3.94 11.46 22.30
C ARG A 126 -3.52 10.51 23.44
N GLY A 127 -3.53 9.20 23.20
CA GLY A 127 -3.09 8.20 24.15
C GLY A 127 -4.13 7.74 25.16
N TYR A 128 -5.41 8.01 24.92
CA TYR A 128 -6.48 7.49 25.76
C TYR A 128 -6.57 5.96 25.65
N PRO A 129 -6.98 5.25 26.71
CA PRO A 129 -7.16 3.80 26.64
C PRO A 129 -8.11 3.40 25.50
N PRO A 130 -7.80 2.31 24.75
CA PRO A 130 -8.62 1.93 23.59
C PRO A 130 -10.08 1.68 23.90
N GLU A 131 -10.39 0.94 24.96
CA GLU A 131 -11.77 0.64 25.35
C GLU A 131 -12.54 1.91 25.68
N VAL A 132 -11.91 2.84 26.39
CA VAL A 132 -12.52 4.12 26.76
C VAL A 132 -12.73 4.99 25.53
N SER A 133 -11.78 4.93 24.59
CA SER A 133 -11.85 5.70 23.33
C SER A 133 -13.01 5.26 22.46
N ILE A 134 -13.32 3.96 22.43
CA ILE A 134 -14.37 3.37 21.58
C ILE A 134 -15.75 3.65 22.17
N LEU A 135 -15.90 3.60 23.48
CA LEU A 135 -17.17 3.81 24.15
C LEU A 135 -17.57 5.29 24.15
N ALA A 136 -18.87 5.56 24.05
CA ALA A 136 -19.41 6.92 24.13
C ALA A 136 -19.37 7.39 25.59
N THR A 137 -18.27 8.02 25.99
CA THR A 137 -18.17 8.63 27.32
C THR A 137 -17.89 10.14 27.19
N GLU A 138 -18.59 10.93 27.99
CA GLU A 138 -18.43 12.38 28.00
C GLU A 138 -17.30 12.87 28.89
N GLU A 139 -16.64 11.97 29.58
CA GLU A 139 -15.61 12.27 30.59
C GLU A 139 -14.17 12.32 30.01
N LEU A 140 -14.04 12.19 28.72
CA LEU A 140 -12.72 12.20 28.07
C LEU A 140 -12.28 13.59 27.63
#